data_02608a44472af8eec58adbbbed714183
#
_entry.id   02608a44472af8eec58adbbbed714183
#
_cell.length_a   1.000
_cell.length_b   1.000
_cell.length_c   1.000
_cell.angle_alpha   90.00
_cell.angle_beta   90.00
_cell.angle_gamma   90.00
#
_symmetry.space_group_name_H-M   'P 1'
#
loop_
_entity.id
_entity.type
_entity.pdbx_description
1 polymer ?
#
loop_
_entity_poly.entity_id
_entity_poly.type
_entity_poly.pdbx_seq_one_letter_code
_entity_poly.pdbx_strand_id
1 'polypeptide(L)'
;MVLSLRYEDRLEGANNFRSWRTRLLFVLEENDIQDHVKKEILVPDDDDEKVLYRKNEGKAKRIIIDSVKDHLIPHISEQETAKKMFDGLVGLFETSNTSKRLALRHQLQSTSMSRTDTVATYFMKISQLRDQLKAIGDTVTDDELVTIALNGFASSWDPFV
;
A
#
# COMPACT_ATOMS: atom_id res chain seq x y z
N MET A 1 20.04 -12.96 -16.15
CA MET A 1 19.42 -13.36 -14.88
C MET A 1 18.17 -12.53 -14.71
N VAL A 2 17.04 -13.15 -14.42
CA VAL A 2 15.81 -12.39 -14.13
C VAL A 2 15.89 -11.97 -12.68
N LEU A 3 15.96 -10.65 -12.44
CA LEU A 3 15.87 -10.10 -11.09
C LEU A 3 14.45 -10.31 -10.57
N SER A 4 14.32 -10.84 -9.37
CA SER A 4 13.04 -11.08 -8.70
C SER A 4 13.10 -10.58 -7.26
N LEU A 5 11.92 -10.35 -6.65
CA LEU A 5 11.83 -9.98 -5.25
C LEU A 5 12.28 -11.14 -4.34
N ARG A 6 12.90 -10.80 -3.22
CA ARG A 6 13.20 -11.78 -2.16
C ARG A 6 11.91 -12.30 -1.56
N TYR A 7 11.97 -13.50 -0.96
CA TYR A 7 10.79 -14.12 -0.35
C TYR A 7 10.15 -13.23 0.74
N GLU A 8 10.98 -12.60 1.56
CA GLU A 8 10.55 -11.67 2.62
C GLU A 8 9.93 -10.36 2.10
N ASP A 9 10.23 -9.97 0.87
CA ASP A 9 9.75 -8.74 0.23
C ASP A 9 8.47 -8.96 -0.60
N ARG A 10 7.97 -10.20 -0.67
CA ARG A 10 6.75 -10.52 -1.42
C ARG A 10 5.54 -9.87 -0.79
N LEU A 11 4.57 -9.52 -1.64
CA LEU A 11 3.30 -8.96 -1.20
C LEU A 11 2.55 -9.94 -0.30
N GLU A 12 2.28 -9.53 0.90
CA GLU A 12 1.54 -10.31 1.91
C GLU A 12 0.16 -9.72 2.17
N GLY A 13 0.04 -8.40 2.12
CA GLY A 13 -1.20 -7.69 2.39
C GLY A 13 -1.04 -6.18 2.31
N ALA A 14 -2.06 -5.47 2.79
CA ALA A 14 -2.10 -4.00 2.75
C ALA A 14 -0.90 -3.33 3.45
N ASN A 15 -0.33 -3.98 4.48
CA ASN A 15 0.74 -3.40 5.28
C ASN A 15 2.05 -3.23 4.50
N ASN A 16 2.37 -4.15 3.58
CA ASN A 16 3.58 -4.07 2.78
C ASN A 16 3.34 -3.74 1.31
N PHE A 17 2.09 -3.45 0.93
CA PHE A 17 1.70 -3.16 -0.45
C PHE A 17 2.50 -2.01 -1.09
N ARG A 18 2.67 -0.90 -0.37
CA ARG A 18 3.38 0.27 -0.89
C ARG A 18 4.85 -0.02 -1.18
N SER A 19 5.54 -0.68 -0.24
CA SER A 19 6.93 -1.08 -0.41
C SER A 19 7.10 -2.11 -1.51
N TRP A 20 6.20 -3.10 -1.56
CA TRP A 20 6.16 -4.11 -2.62
C TRP A 20 5.97 -3.46 -3.99
N ARG A 21 4.99 -2.55 -4.15
CA ARG A 21 4.73 -1.85 -5.41
C ARG A 21 5.98 -1.15 -5.93
N THR A 22 6.67 -0.43 -5.06
CA THR A 22 7.89 0.28 -5.42
C THR A 22 8.98 -0.70 -5.90
N ARG A 23 9.24 -1.76 -5.14
CA ARG A 23 10.24 -2.77 -5.49
C ARG A 23 9.91 -3.50 -6.78
N LEU A 24 8.64 -3.88 -6.97
CA LEU A 24 8.19 -4.55 -8.18
C LEU A 24 8.42 -3.68 -9.42
N LEU A 25 8.06 -2.39 -9.36
CA LEU A 25 8.26 -1.47 -10.47
C LEU A 25 9.74 -1.31 -10.83
N PHE A 26 10.64 -1.26 -9.85
CA PHE A 26 12.08 -1.25 -10.12
C PHE A 26 12.57 -2.55 -10.79
N VAL A 27 12.11 -3.71 -10.33
CA VAL A 27 12.47 -5.00 -10.94
C VAL A 27 11.99 -5.08 -12.40
N LEU A 28 10.78 -4.59 -12.68
CA LEU A 28 10.24 -4.55 -14.05
C LEU A 28 11.01 -3.55 -14.93
N GLU A 29 11.43 -2.42 -14.37
CA GLU A 29 12.25 -1.42 -15.06
C GLU A 29 13.64 -1.98 -15.41
N GLU A 30 14.33 -2.62 -14.48
CA GLU A 30 15.62 -3.28 -14.69
C GLU A 30 15.57 -4.41 -15.75
N ASN A 31 14.39 -4.94 -15.99
CA ASN A 31 14.14 -5.94 -17.03
C ASN A 31 13.59 -5.36 -18.35
N ASP A 32 13.49 -4.03 -18.48
CA ASP A 32 12.95 -3.30 -19.64
C ASP A 32 11.51 -3.68 -20.01
N ILE A 33 10.69 -4.07 -19.02
CA ILE A 33 9.30 -4.53 -19.24
C ILE A 33 8.28 -3.80 -18.36
N GLN A 34 8.66 -2.66 -17.75
CA GLN A 34 7.77 -1.89 -16.86
C GLN A 34 6.51 -1.39 -17.60
N ASP A 35 6.60 -1.14 -18.90
CA ASP A 35 5.48 -0.69 -19.71
C ASP A 35 4.33 -1.69 -19.74
N HIS A 36 4.59 -2.99 -19.57
CA HIS A 36 3.58 -4.03 -19.52
C HIS A 36 2.64 -3.94 -18.31
N VAL A 37 2.97 -3.13 -17.30
CA VAL A 37 2.10 -2.86 -16.14
C VAL A 37 1.64 -1.40 -16.07
N LYS A 38 2.36 -0.47 -16.70
CA LYS A 38 2.03 0.95 -16.68
C LYS A 38 0.96 1.36 -17.68
N LYS A 39 0.99 0.77 -18.87
CA LYS A 39 0.05 1.10 -19.96
C LYS A 39 -0.50 -0.15 -20.61
N GLU A 40 -1.63 -0.02 -21.25
CA GLU A 40 -2.17 -1.08 -22.09
C GLU A 40 -1.37 -1.14 -23.41
N ILE A 41 -0.76 -2.30 -23.69
CA ILE A 41 0.00 -2.51 -24.91
C ILE A 41 -0.83 -3.40 -25.82
N LEU A 42 -1.16 -2.88 -27.01
CA LEU A 42 -1.83 -3.68 -28.02
C LEU A 42 -0.86 -4.73 -28.57
N VAL A 43 -1.39 -5.91 -28.86
CA VAL A 43 -0.60 -6.98 -29.50
C VAL A 43 -0.20 -6.50 -30.88
N PRO A 44 1.11 -6.47 -31.23
CA PRO A 44 1.57 -6.05 -32.55
C PRO A 44 1.04 -6.94 -33.68
N ASP A 45 0.89 -6.39 -34.86
CA ASP A 45 0.51 -7.17 -36.07
C ASP A 45 1.69 -7.89 -36.68
N ASP A 46 2.88 -7.30 -36.59
CA ASP A 46 4.12 -7.90 -37.07
C ASP A 46 4.51 -9.14 -36.29
N ASP A 47 4.92 -10.20 -36.97
CA ASP A 47 5.19 -11.51 -36.36
C ASP A 47 6.39 -11.49 -35.42
N ASP A 48 7.45 -10.76 -35.76
CA ASP A 48 8.66 -10.67 -34.94
C ASP A 48 8.40 -9.83 -33.69
N GLU A 49 7.70 -8.72 -33.84
CA GLU A 49 7.27 -7.89 -32.72
C GLU A 49 6.29 -8.64 -31.79
N LYS A 50 5.40 -9.45 -32.35
CA LYS A 50 4.47 -10.30 -31.61
C LYS A 50 5.19 -11.36 -30.77
N VAL A 51 6.25 -11.95 -31.27
CA VAL A 51 7.08 -12.90 -30.51
C VAL A 51 7.74 -12.20 -29.33
N LEU A 52 8.32 -11.01 -29.55
CA LEU A 52 8.94 -10.22 -28.50
C LEU A 52 7.90 -9.77 -27.44
N TYR A 53 6.74 -9.31 -27.89
CA TYR A 53 5.62 -8.95 -27.01
C TYR A 53 5.23 -10.11 -26.09
N ARG A 54 5.00 -11.31 -26.66
CA ARG A 54 4.61 -12.50 -25.88
C ARG A 54 5.68 -12.89 -24.87
N LYS A 55 6.95 -12.80 -25.25
CA LYS A 55 8.08 -13.08 -24.35
C LYS A 55 8.13 -12.12 -23.19
N ASN A 56 8.00 -10.82 -23.44
CA ASN A 56 8.04 -9.77 -22.42
C ASN A 56 6.79 -9.82 -21.52
N GLU A 57 5.63 -10.05 -22.11
CA GLU A 57 4.37 -10.22 -21.36
C GLU A 57 4.44 -11.42 -20.42
N GLY A 58 4.92 -12.56 -20.91
CA GLY A 58 5.10 -13.77 -20.08
C GLY A 58 6.12 -13.55 -18.95
N LYS A 59 7.20 -12.82 -19.23
CA LYS A 59 8.22 -12.46 -18.23
C LYS A 59 7.63 -11.53 -17.16
N ALA A 60 6.85 -10.51 -17.55
CA ALA A 60 6.20 -9.60 -16.62
C ALA A 60 5.20 -10.33 -15.72
N LYS A 61 4.34 -11.18 -16.30
CA LYS A 61 3.38 -12.02 -15.55
C LYS A 61 4.10 -12.91 -14.53
N ARG A 62 5.19 -13.56 -14.92
CA ARG A 62 5.97 -14.40 -14.02
C ARG A 62 6.56 -13.61 -12.86
N ILE A 63 7.16 -12.45 -13.11
CA ILE A 63 7.71 -11.59 -12.06
C ILE A 63 6.63 -11.17 -11.07
N ILE A 64 5.42 -10.84 -11.54
CA ILE A 64 4.29 -10.47 -10.68
C ILE A 64 3.90 -11.67 -9.79
N ILE A 65 3.72 -12.87 -10.37
CA ILE A 65 3.36 -14.07 -9.61
C ILE A 65 4.43 -14.40 -8.55
N ASP A 66 5.70 -14.36 -8.93
CA ASP A 66 6.82 -14.63 -8.02
C ASP A 66 6.97 -13.56 -6.92
N SER A 67 6.37 -12.38 -7.11
CA SER A 67 6.43 -11.25 -6.18
C SER A 67 5.35 -11.24 -5.10
N VAL A 68 4.41 -12.17 -5.12
CA VAL A 68 3.31 -12.26 -4.16
C VAL A 68 3.38 -13.53 -3.33
N LYS A 69 2.76 -13.53 -2.16
CA LYS A 69 2.57 -14.74 -1.34
C LYS A 69 1.47 -15.63 -1.95
N ASP A 70 1.55 -16.93 -1.68
CA ASP A 70 0.71 -17.95 -2.30
C ASP A 70 -0.80 -17.69 -2.18
N HIS A 71 -1.24 -17.12 -1.05
CA HIS A 71 -2.67 -16.81 -0.84
C HIS A 71 -3.22 -15.72 -1.77
N LEU A 72 -2.36 -14.92 -2.40
CA LEU A 72 -2.75 -13.89 -3.37
C LEU A 72 -2.76 -14.38 -4.82
N ILE A 73 -2.08 -15.49 -5.12
CA ILE A 73 -1.99 -16.04 -6.47
C ILE A 73 -3.38 -16.28 -7.10
N PRO A 74 -4.38 -16.87 -6.38
CA PRO A 74 -5.71 -17.09 -6.97
C PRO A 74 -6.40 -15.80 -7.45
N HIS A 75 -6.10 -14.65 -6.87
CA HIS A 75 -6.70 -13.38 -7.27
C HIS A 75 -6.17 -12.83 -8.61
N ILE A 76 -5.03 -13.31 -9.06
CA ILE A 76 -4.35 -12.78 -10.25
C ILE A 76 -4.07 -13.82 -11.33
N SER A 77 -4.08 -15.12 -10.99
CA SER A 77 -3.66 -16.19 -11.90
C SER A 77 -4.52 -16.31 -13.17
N GLU A 78 -5.78 -15.92 -13.11
CA GLU A 78 -6.72 -15.99 -14.24
C GLU A 78 -6.68 -14.72 -15.13
N GLN A 79 -5.89 -13.71 -14.76
CA GLN A 79 -5.81 -12.48 -15.52
C GLN A 79 -5.02 -12.67 -16.82
N GLU A 80 -5.55 -12.13 -17.92
CA GLU A 80 -5.00 -12.31 -19.27
C GLU A 80 -3.65 -11.62 -19.47
N THR A 81 -3.48 -10.40 -18.87
CA THR A 81 -2.30 -9.57 -19.06
C THR A 81 -1.62 -9.21 -17.74
N ALA A 82 -0.31 -8.93 -17.82
CA ALA A 82 0.46 -8.44 -16.68
C ALA A 82 -0.13 -7.15 -16.10
N LYS A 83 -0.65 -6.26 -16.97
CA LYS A 83 -1.34 -5.06 -16.53
C LYS A 83 -2.59 -5.38 -15.70
N LYS A 84 -3.45 -6.28 -16.16
CA LYS A 84 -4.65 -6.69 -15.42
C LYS A 84 -4.31 -7.36 -14.09
N MET A 85 -3.24 -8.16 -14.03
CA MET A 85 -2.73 -8.74 -12.79
C MET A 85 -2.30 -7.65 -11.80
N PHE A 86 -1.50 -6.69 -12.27
CA PHE A 86 -1.01 -5.58 -11.45
C PHE A 86 -2.16 -4.68 -10.99
N ASP A 87 -3.05 -4.27 -11.89
CA ASP A 87 -4.21 -3.42 -11.58
C ASP A 87 -5.17 -4.10 -10.60
N GLY A 88 -5.33 -5.42 -10.69
CA GLY A 88 -6.12 -6.21 -9.74
C GLY A 88 -5.57 -6.14 -8.32
N LEU A 89 -4.25 -6.27 -8.15
CA LEU A 89 -3.59 -6.11 -6.85
C LEU A 89 -3.68 -4.67 -6.35
N VAL A 90 -3.44 -3.70 -7.22
CA VAL A 90 -3.56 -2.27 -6.87
C VAL A 90 -4.97 -1.95 -6.40
N GLY A 91 -6.01 -2.35 -7.14
CA GLY A 91 -7.40 -2.15 -6.77
C GLY A 91 -7.77 -2.77 -5.42
N LEU A 92 -7.29 -4.00 -5.18
CA LEU A 92 -7.55 -4.72 -3.94
C LEU A 92 -6.97 -3.99 -2.71
N PHE A 93 -5.72 -3.54 -2.80
CA PHE A 93 -5.00 -3.00 -1.66
C PHE A 93 -5.10 -1.48 -1.52
N GLU A 94 -5.24 -0.72 -2.59
CA GLU A 94 -5.51 0.72 -2.51
C GLU A 94 -6.87 1.01 -1.89
N THR A 95 -7.91 0.26 -2.26
CA THR A 95 -9.23 0.38 -1.64
C THR A 95 -9.19 0.01 -0.15
N SER A 96 -8.52 -1.09 0.19
CA SER A 96 -8.33 -1.51 1.58
C SER A 96 -7.57 -0.46 2.39
N ASN A 97 -6.50 0.10 1.84
CA ASN A 97 -5.72 1.16 2.49
C ASN A 97 -6.52 2.44 2.68
N THR A 98 -7.36 2.81 1.71
CA THR A 98 -8.23 3.99 1.82
C THR A 98 -9.24 3.83 2.94
N SER A 99 -9.92 2.68 3.03
CA SER A 99 -10.87 2.38 4.10
C SER A 99 -10.20 2.39 5.47
N LYS A 100 -9.03 1.76 5.59
CA LYS A 100 -8.24 1.76 6.82
C LYS A 100 -7.78 3.16 7.22
N ARG A 101 -7.33 3.97 6.26
CA ARG A 101 -6.94 5.36 6.49
C ARG A 101 -8.10 6.18 7.06
N LEU A 102 -9.29 6.10 6.45
CA LEU A 102 -10.47 6.80 6.92
C LEU A 102 -10.86 6.39 8.33
N ALA A 103 -10.82 5.09 8.64
CA ALA A 103 -11.10 4.58 9.97
C ALA A 103 -10.09 5.10 11.01
N LEU A 104 -8.80 5.05 10.71
CA LEU A 104 -7.75 5.55 11.59
C LEU A 104 -7.83 7.07 11.80
N ARG A 105 -8.13 7.84 10.74
CA ARG A 105 -8.35 9.28 10.85
C ARG A 105 -9.55 9.61 11.73
N HIS A 106 -10.65 8.89 11.57
CA HIS A 106 -11.82 9.04 12.43
C HIS A 106 -11.48 8.71 13.89
N GLN A 107 -10.76 7.60 14.15
CA GLN A 107 -10.31 7.24 15.49
C GLN A 107 -9.43 8.34 16.11
N LEU A 108 -8.47 8.86 15.31
CA LEU A 108 -7.57 9.93 15.78
C LEU A 108 -8.36 11.19 16.16
N GLN A 109 -9.30 11.63 15.31
CA GLN A 109 -10.13 12.82 15.56
C GLN A 109 -11.09 12.64 16.74
N SER A 110 -11.54 11.43 17.00
CA SER A 110 -12.47 11.11 18.10
C SER A 110 -11.75 10.70 19.40
N THR A 111 -10.41 10.63 19.38
CA THR A 111 -9.64 10.25 20.57
C THR A 111 -9.75 11.33 21.64
N SER A 112 -10.20 10.92 22.83
CA SER A 112 -10.30 11.79 23.98
C SER A 112 -9.68 11.14 25.22
N MET A 113 -9.25 11.98 26.15
CA MET A 113 -8.71 11.54 27.42
C MET A 113 -9.84 11.06 28.33
N SER A 114 -9.77 9.82 28.77
CA SER A 114 -10.72 9.29 29.75
C SER A 114 -10.34 9.69 31.18
N ARG A 115 -11.27 9.56 32.13
CA ARG A 115 -11.01 9.87 33.55
C ARG A 115 -9.91 8.99 34.16
N THR A 116 -9.64 7.84 33.58
CA THR A 116 -8.62 6.89 34.05
C THR A 116 -7.29 7.05 33.34
N ASP A 117 -7.23 7.87 32.28
CA ASP A 117 -6.00 8.12 31.55
C ASP A 117 -5.09 9.10 32.30
N THR A 118 -3.81 8.83 32.25
CA THR A 118 -2.79 9.85 32.50
C THR A 118 -2.50 10.62 31.22
N VAL A 119 -1.89 11.80 31.33
CA VAL A 119 -1.44 12.57 30.16
C VAL A 119 -0.53 11.70 29.27
N ALA A 120 0.38 10.93 29.87
CA ALA A 120 1.30 10.05 29.15
C ALA A 120 0.54 8.95 28.36
N THR A 121 -0.46 8.28 28.96
CA THR A 121 -1.24 7.24 28.28
C THR A 121 -2.10 7.82 27.17
N TYR A 122 -2.65 9.00 27.36
CA TYR A 122 -3.41 9.73 26.34
C TYR A 122 -2.54 10.07 25.11
N PHE A 123 -1.37 10.65 25.32
CA PHE A 123 -0.44 10.95 24.23
C PHE A 123 0.07 9.68 23.54
N MET A 124 0.23 8.59 24.26
CA MET A 124 0.62 7.29 23.67
C MET A 124 -0.45 6.80 22.69
N LYS A 125 -1.74 6.91 23.01
CA LYS A 125 -2.86 6.56 22.10
C LYS A 125 -2.78 7.37 20.80
N ILE A 126 -2.57 8.69 20.90
CA ILE A 126 -2.45 9.58 19.73
C ILE A 126 -1.24 9.19 18.88
N SER A 127 -0.08 8.94 19.51
CA SER A 127 1.14 8.53 18.81
C SER A 127 0.99 7.21 18.08
N GLN A 128 0.33 6.22 18.68
CA GLN A 128 0.06 4.93 18.04
C GLN A 128 -0.81 5.08 16.78
N LEU A 129 -1.84 5.91 16.82
CA LEU A 129 -2.70 6.17 15.65
C LEU A 129 -1.95 6.91 14.55
N ARG A 130 -1.12 7.91 14.92
CA ARG A 130 -0.24 8.60 13.98
C ARG A 130 0.71 7.62 13.29
N ASP A 131 1.34 6.72 14.05
CA ASP A 131 2.31 5.76 13.50
C ASP A 131 1.63 4.73 12.59
N GLN A 132 0.41 4.31 12.91
CA GLN A 132 -0.39 3.45 12.03
C GLN A 132 -0.77 4.16 10.72
N LEU A 133 -1.15 5.45 10.78
CA LEU A 133 -1.41 6.26 9.58
C LEU A 133 -0.15 6.41 8.73
N LYS A 134 0.99 6.69 9.36
CA LYS A 134 2.28 6.79 8.66
C LYS A 134 2.65 5.47 7.97
N ALA A 135 2.39 4.33 8.58
CA ALA A 135 2.67 3.00 8.00
C ALA A 135 1.90 2.75 6.69
N ILE A 136 0.71 3.32 6.53
CA ILE A 136 -0.09 3.25 5.29
C ILE A 136 0.11 4.45 4.37
N GLY A 137 1.12 5.30 4.66
CA GLY A 137 1.50 6.42 3.81
C GLY A 137 0.68 7.69 3.99
N ASP A 138 -0.06 7.80 5.09
CA ASP A 138 -0.79 9.02 5.46
C ASP A 138 -0.03 9.76 6.58
N THR A 139 0.34 11.00 6.33
CA THR A 139 1.04 11.83 7.31
C THR A 139 0.07 12.78 8.01
N VAL A 140 0.21 12.86 9.33
CA VAL A 140 -0.50 13.84 10.17
C VAL A 140 0.50 14.88 10.58
N THR A 141 0.18 16.16 10.38
CA THR A 141 1.07 17.26 10.76
C THR A 141 1.12 17.47 12.27
N ASP A 142 2.18 18.05 12.77
CA ASP A 142 2.31 18.35 14.21
C ASP A 142 1.22 19.32 14.68
N ASP A 143 0.84 20.30 13.88
CA ASP A 143 -0.25 21.24 14.20
C ASP A 143 -1.60 20.52 14.31
N GLU A 144 -1.88 19.55 13.41
CA GLU A 144 -3.08 18.72 13.47
C GLU A 144 -3.09 17.88 14.74
N LEU A 145 -1.95 17.26 15.09
CA LEU A 145 -1.82 16.45 16.31
C LEU A 145 -2.03 17.29 17.59
N VAL A 146 -1.45 18.47 17.63
CA VAL A 146 -1.63 19.40 18.77
C VAL A 146 -3.10 19.79 18.90
N THR A 147 -3.76 20.13 17.81
CA THR A 147 -5.18 20.49 17.81
C THR A 147 -6.05 19.34 18.32
N ILE A 148 -5.82 18.12 17.85
CA ILE A 148 -6.53 16.91 18.29
C ILE A 148 -6.28 16.67 19.78
N ALA A 149 -5.02 16.77 20.22
CA ALA A 149 -4.66 16.55 21.61
C ALA A 149 -5.33 17.54 22.54
N LEU A 150 -5.34 18.83 22.20
CA LEU A 150 -5.98 19.88 22.99
C LEU A 150 -7.51 19.68 23.07
N ASN A 151 -8.14 19.37 21.94
CA ASN A 151 -9.59 19.14 21.90
C ASN A 151 -10.04 17.88 22.66
N GLY A 152 -9.16 16.93 22.85
CA GLY A 152 -9.47 15.66 23.51
C GLY A 152 -9.15 15.61 25.01
N PHE A 153 -8.60 16.67 25.61
CA PHE A 153 -8.38 16.70 27.07
C PHE A 153 -9.69 16.55 27.84
N ALA A 154 -9.61 15.91 29.01
CA ALA A 154 -10.75 15.81 29.91
C ALA A 154 -11.24 17.21 30.34
N SER A 155 -12.54 17.35 30.60
CA SER A 155 -13.17 18.61 31.01
C SER A 155 -12.54 19.26 32.23
N SER A 156 -11.90 18.49 33.12
CA SER A 156 -11.10 19.00 34.24
C SER A 156 -9.86 19.81 33.84
N TRP A 157 -9.45 19.70 32.56
CA TRP A 157 -8.30 20.38 31.97
C TRP A 157 -8.70 21.58 31.10
N ASP A 158 -10.01 21.81 30.90
CA ASP A 158 -10.51 22.90 30.05
C ASP A 158 -9.92 24.29 30.37
N PRO A 159 -9.59 24.64 31.64
CA PRO A 159 -8.94 25.92 31.94
C PRO A 159 -7.51 26.08 31.37
N PHE A 160 -6.91 24.96 30.93
CA PHE A 160 -5.52 24.92 30.40
C PHE A 160 -5.47 24.74 28.88
N VAL A 161 -6.60 24.63 28.23
CA VAL A 161 -6.80 24.50 26.77
C VAL A 161 -7.42 25.79 26.22
#